data_ad085689df6d2b29bec7d10c72f3bd1c
#
_entry.id   ad085689df6d2b29bec7d10c72f3bd1c
#
_cell.length_a   1.000
_cell.length_b   1.000
_cell.length_c   1.000
_cell.angle_alpha   90.00
_cell.angle_beta   90.00
_cell.angle_gamma   90.00
#
_symmetry.space_group_name_H-M   'P 1'
#
loop_
_entity.id
_entity.type
_entity.pdbx_description
1 polymer ?
#
loop_
_entity_poly.entity_id
_entity_poly.type
_entity_poly.pdbx_seq_one_letter_code
_entity_poly.pdbx_strand_id
1 'polypeptide(L)'
;YLSNPMFYTAKEIIANGDLGEIISFRGIHAEDYMSDPRSPYTWRHEPVGGGVLADLGSHILATAEFLLGPIKEVMGESITVIKKRKTTNNKTKNIKIDDISRSFVRFKSGVSGSIEANWLATGCKMKHDFEIYGTKGAIRFSQERLNELYLFSLSDKKNIQGFRKIEAGPANKPYDRFCVAPGHQ
;
A
#
# COMPACT_ATOMS: atom_id res chain seq x y z
N TYR A 1 -9.46 -2.45 -0.52
CA TYR A 1 -8.31 -3.18 0.06
C TYR A 1 -8.50 -3.50 1.53
N LEU A 2 -9.06 -2.59 2.33
CA LEU A 2 -9.19 -2.76 3.78
C LEU A 2 -10.02 -3.97 4.22
N SER A 3 -10.85 -4.54 3.34
CA SER A 3 -11.61 -5.78 3.61
C SER A 3 -10.79 -7.06 3.38
N ASN A 4 -9.52 -6.96 2.98
CA ASN A 4 -8.64 -8.11 2.82
C ASN A 4 -8.36 -8.74 4.20
N PRO A 5 -8.45 -10.08 4.35
CA PRO A 5 -8.23 -10.77 5.63
C PRO A 5 -6.83 -10.53 6.20
N MET A 6 -5.82 -10.36 5.36
CA MET A 6 -4.44 -10.12 5.82
C MET A 6 -4.25 -8.74 6.45
N PHE A 7 -5.10 -7.75 6.10
CA PHE A 7 -5.11 -6.44 6.77
C PHE A 7 -5.67 -6.55 8.20
N TYR A 8 -6.74 -7.32 8.39
CA TYR A 8 -7.27 -7.60 9.73
C TYR A 8 -6.26 -8.38 10.57
N THR A 9 -5.65 -9.43 10.00
CA THR A 9 -4.61 -10.21 10.67
C THR A 9 -3.41 -9.33 11.05
N ALA A 10 -2.95 -8.45 10.16
CA ALA A 10 -1.88 -7.50 10.46
C ALA A 10 -2.26 -6.57 11.61
N LYS A 11 -3.49 -6.05 11.61
CA LYS A 11 -4.01 -5.19 12.67
C LYS A 11 -4.10 -5.90 14.01
N GLU A 12 -4.53 -7.17 14.04
CA GLU A 12 -4.58 -8.00 15.25
C GLU A 12 -3.17 -8.25 15.80
N ILE A 13 -2.20 -8.61 14.95
CA ILE A 13 -0.79 -8.79 15.33
C ILE A 13 -0.23 -7.52 15.99
N ILE A 14 -0.52 -6.34 15.42
CA ILE A 14 -0.10 -5.05 15.97
C ILE A 14 -0.78 -4.81 17.34
N ALA A 15 -2.10 -4.99 17.41
CA ALA A 15 -2.88 -4.74 18.62
C ALA A 15 -2.51 -5.67 19.77
N ASN A 16 -2.14 -6.92 19.49
CA ASN A 16 -1.66 -7.89 20.48
C ASN A 16 -0.25 -7.57 20.99
N GLY A 17 0.47 -6.64 20.37
CA GLY A 17 1.83 -6.28 20.76
C GLY A 17 2.90 -7.29 20.28
N ASP A 18 2.58 -8.16 19.33
CA ASP A 18 3.50 -9.18 18.80
C ASP A 18 4.73 -8.56 18.13
N LEU A 19 4.59 -7.32 17.61
CA LEU A 19 5.70 -6.57 17.03
C LEU A 19 6.46 -5.71 18.06
N GLY A 20 5.96 -5.63 19.31
CA GLY A 20 6.46 -4.68 20.31
C GLY A 20 6.08 -3.24 19.97
N GLU A 21 6.93 -2.27 20.34
CA GLU A 21 6.76 -0.87 19.93
C GLU A 21 7.03 -0.74 18.44
N ILE A 22 6.11 -0.09 17.71
CA ILE A 22 6.27 0.13 16.28
C ILE A 22 7.32 1.21 16.05
N ILE A 23 8.32 0.91 15.24
CA ILE A 23 9.45 1.78 14.91
C ILE A 23 9.18 2.55 13.61
N SER A 24 8.73 1.85 12.56
CA SER A 24 8.55 2.47 11.25
C SER A 24 7.54 1.76 10.36
N PHE A 25 7.01 2.53 9.40
CA PHE A 25 6.11 2.10 8.33
C PHE A 25 6.71 2.42 6.96
N ARG A 26 6.56 1.50 6.01
CA ARG A 26 6.80 1.74 4.58
C ARG A 26 5.60 1.27 3.80
N GLY A 27 5.07 2.13 2.94
CA GLY A 27 3.94 1.80 2.09
C GLY A 27 4.16 2.28 0.66
N ILE A 28 3.74 1.47 -0.30
CA ILE A 28 3.78 1.83 -1.71
C ILE A 28 2.52 1.35 -2.41
N HIS A 29 1.95 2.19 -3.27
CA HIS A 29 0.99 1.75 -4.27
C HIS A 29 1.50 2.14 -5.64
N ALA A 30 1.95 1.16 -6.40
CA ALA A 30 2.59 1.37 -7.69
C ALA A 30 2.02 0.44 -8.76
N GLU A 31 1.70 1.02 -9.91
CA GLU A 31 1.19 0.34 -11.09
C GLU A 31 1.80 0.94 -12.37
N ASP A 32 1.63 0.28 -13.51
CA ASP A 32 2.21 0.75 -14.79
C ASP A 32 1.19 1.17 -15.84
N TYR A 33 -0.10 1.19 -15.50
CA TYR A 33 -1.17 1.41 -16.48
C TYR A 33 -1.17 2.82 -17.13
N MET A 34 -0.45 3.79 -16.55
CA MET A 34 -0.25 5.12 -17.11
C MET A 34 1.14 5.34 -17.71
N SER A 35 2.01 4.33 -17.72
CA SER A 35 3.41 4.43 -18.15
C SER A 35 3.59 4.72 -19.64
N ASP A 36 2.65 4.29 -20.50
CA ASP A 36 2.71 4.62 -21.94
C ASP A 36 2.28 6.09 -22.17
N PRO A 37 3.17 6.96 -22.64
CA PRO A 37 2.84 8.36 -22.90
C PRO A 37 1.79 8.54 -24.03
N ARG A 38 1.56 7.50 -24.84
CA ARG A 38 0.54 7.50 -25.92
C ARG A 38 -0.85 7.19 -25.39
N SER A 39 -0.98 6.67 -24.18
CA SER A 39 -2.27 6.42 -23.54
C SER A 39 -3.11 7.71 -23.52
N PRO A 40 -4.42 7.63 -23.84
CA PRO A 40 -5.24 8.82 -24.00
C PRO A 40 -5.46 9.56 -22.68
N TYR A 41 -5.75 10.85 -22.81
CA TYR A 41 -6.25 11.66 -21.70
C TYR A 41 -7.59 11.09 -21.20
N THR A 42 -7.71 10.90 -19.88
CA THR A 42 -8.91 10.39 -19.21
C THR A 42 -9.29 11.31 -18.05
N TRP A 43 -10.37 11.01 -17.36
CA TRP A 43 -10.80 11.71 -16.15
C TRP A 43 -9.72 11.72 -15.04
N ARG A 44 -8.86 10.71 -15.02
CA ARG A 44 -7.73 10.63 -14.07
C ARG A 44 -6.71 11.76 -14.23
N HIS A 45 -6.71 12.43 -15.37
CA HIS A 45 -5.82 13.56 -15.64
C HIS A 45 -6.50 14.93 -15.41
N GLU A 46 -7.77 14.93 -14.96
CA GLU A 46 -8.46 16.17 -14.64
C GLU A 46 -7.88 16.78 -13.35
N PRO A 47 -7.77 18.12 -13.24
CA PRO A 47 -7.21 18.78 -12.07
C PRO A 47 -8.00 18.56 -10.78
N VAL A 48 -9.29 18.27 -10.90
CA VAL A 48 -10.17 18.00 -9.75
C VAL A 48 -10.42 16.50 -9.64
N GLY A 49 -9.89 15.88 -8.59
CA GLY A 49 -10.06 14.45 -8.31
C GLY A 49 -9.16 13.51 -9.12
N GLY A 50 -8.32 14.06 -10.01
CA GLY A 50 -7.29 13.28 -10.74
C GLY A 50 -5.94 13.30 -10.03
N GLY A 51 -4.96 12.61 -10.65
CA GLY A 51 -3.60 12.46 -10.14
C GLY A 51 -3.39 11.17 -9.35
N VAL A 52 -2.13 10.76 -9.28
CA VAL A 52 -1.77 9.50 -8.63
C VAL A 52 -2.01 9.53 -7.13
N LEU A 53 -1.85 10.69 -6.50
CA LEU A 53 -2.10 10.83 -5.07
C LEU A 53 -3.59 10.58 -4.75
N ALA A 54 -4.50 11.10 -5.57
CA ALA A 54 -5.94 10.89 -5.39
C ALA A 54 -6.37 9.46 -5.75
N ASP A 55 -5.81 8.88 -6.81
CA ASP A 55 -6.17 7.54 -7.29
C ASP A 55 -5.49 6.44 -6.45
N LEU A 56 -4.17 6.27 -6.53
CA LEU A 56 -3.44 5.22 -5.83
C LEU A 56 -3.06 5.61 -4.39
N GLY A 57 -2.70 6.88 -4.19
CA GLY A 57 -2.25 7.38 -2.88
C GLY A 57 -3.32 7.26 -1.80
N SER A 58 -4.59 7.50 -2.15
CA SER A 58 -5.72 7.35 -1.21
C SER A 58 -5.79 5.96 -0.59
N HIS A 59 -5.49 4.92 -1.33
CA HIS A 59 -5.52 3.53 -0.86
C HIS A 59 -4.39 3.22 0.13
N ILE A 60 -3.16 3.62 -0.19
CA ILE A 60 -2.03 3.35 0.71
C ILE A 60 -2.07 4.23 1.96
N LEU A 61 -2.60 5.45 1.87
CA LEU A 61 -2.88 6.31 3.02
C LEU A 61 -3.93 5.68 3.93
N ALA A 62 -5.05 5.20 3.37
CA ALA A 62 -6.08 4.49 4.13
C ALA A 62 -5.52 3.23 4.81
N THR A 63 -4.64 2.48 4.14
CA THR A 63 -3.94 1.34 4.73
C THR A 63 -3.07 1.75 5.91
N ALA A 64 -2.27 2.80 5.77
CA ALA A 64 -1.41 3.31 6.81
C ALA A 64 -2.21 3.73 8.06
N GLU A 65 -3.28 4.50 7.87
CA GLU A 65 -4.14 4.95 8.97
C GLU A 65 -4.96 3.81 9.58
N PHE A 66 -5.42 2.85 8.78
CA PHE A 66 -6.10 1.65 9.30
C PHE A 66 -5.22 0.85 10.25
N LEU A 67 -3.93 0.70 9.91
CA LEU A 67 -3.00 -0.12 10.69
C LEU A 67 -2.41 0.63 11.89
N LEU A 68 -2.02 1.90 11.73
CA LEU A 68 -1.23 2.65 12.72
C LEU A 68 -1.93 3.89 13.28
N GLY A 69 -3.16 4.15 12.87
CA GLY A 69 -3.92 5.32 13.31
C GLY A 69 -3.59 6.59 12.50
N PRO A 70 -4.14 7.75 12.90
CA PRO A 70 -4.11 8.96 12.11
C PRO A 70 -2.71 9.50 11.86
N ILE A 71 -2.47 9.96 10.63
CA ILE A 71 -1.29 10.75 10.25
C ILE A 71 -1.44 12.16 10.83
N LYS A 72 -0.37 12.68 11.46
CA LYS A 72 -0.29 14.02 12.07
C LYS A 72 0.42 15.02 11.17
N GLU A 73 1.52 14.59 10.55
CA GLU A 73 2.41 15.45 9.79
C GLU A 73 2.80 14.73 8.49
N VAL A 74 2.95 15.50 7.41
CA VAL A 74 3.41 15.00 6.13
C VAL A 74 4.38 16.00 5.50
N MET A 75 5.44 15.47 4.89
CA MET A 75 6.36 16.20 4.04
C MET A 75 6.56 15.36 2.79
N GLY A 76 6.43 15.96 1.61
CA GLY A 76 6.54 15.18 0.38
C GLY A 76 6.65 16.02 -0.87
N GLU A 77 6.66 15.34 -2.01
CA GLU A 77 6.67 15.91 -3.34
C GLU A 77 5.64 15.24 -4.24
N SER A 78 5.16 16.01 -5.22
CA SER A 78 4.32 15.52 -6.31
C SER A 78 4.97 15.90 -7.64
N ILE A 79 5.11 14.91 -8.53
CA ILE A 79 5.87 15.05 -9.77
C ILE A 79 4.96 14.75 -10.97
N THR A 80 4.83 15.68 -11.91
CA THR A 80 4.23 15.44 -13.23
C THR A 80 5.35 15.08 -14.21
N VAL A 81 5.43 13.84 -14.64
CA VAL A 81 6.44 13.35 -15.61
C VAL A 81 5.94 13.53 -17.04
N ILE A 82 4.74 13.02 -17.33
CA ILE A 82 4.14 13.09 -18.68
C ILE A 82 3.35 14.39 -18.80
N LYS A 83 3.95 15.38 -19.41
CA LYS A 83 3.42 16.76 -19.49
C LYS A 83 2.25 16.95 -20.47
N LYS A 84 2.06 16.02 -21.42
CA LYS A 84 1.03 16.13 -22.46
C LYS A 84 0.45 14.75 -22.80
N ARG A 85 -0.85 14.69 -23.04
CA ARG A 85 -1.53 13.51 -23.59
C ARG A 85 -2.54 13.92 -24.65
N LYS A 86 -2.83 13.01 -25.58
CA LYS A 86 -3.88 13.20 -26.58
C LYS A 86 -5.23 12.75 -26.02
N THR A 87 -6.27 13.50 -26.32
CA THR A 87 -7.65 13.05 -26.13
C THR A 87 -8.04 12.02 -27.18
N THR A 88 -9.16 11.34 -26.99
CA THR A 88 -9.75 10.43 -27.99
C THR A 88 -10.00 11.11 -29.34
N ASN A 89 -10.25 12.43 -29.34
CA ASN A 89 -10.42 13.25 -30.54
C ASN A 89 -9.09 13.83 -31.08
N ASN A 90 -7.97 13.22 -30.71
CA ASN A 90 -6.61 13.57 -31.14
C ASN A 90 -6.14 15.00 -30.77
N LYS A 91 -6.84 15.71 -29.88
CA LYS A 91 -6.42 17.01 -29.35
C LYS A 91 -5.40 16.83 -28.25
N THR A 92 -4.33 17.62 -28.24
CA THR A 92 -3.34 17.59 -27.17
C THR A 92 -3.82 18.39 -25.95
N LYS A 93 -3.79 17.79 -24.77
CA LYS A 93 -4.00 18.47 -23.47
C LYS A 93 -2.72 18.46 -22.65
N ASN A 94 -2.47 19.55 -21.94
CA ASN A 94 -1.40 19.63 -20.95
C ASN A 94 -1.86 18.91 -19.66
N ILE A 95 -0.95 18.13 -19.06
CA ILE A 95 -1.15 17.46 -17.78
C ILE A 95 -0.61 18.37 -16.67
N LYS A 96 -1.40 18.56 -15.62
CA LYS A 96 -1.06 19.41 -14.46
C LYS A 96 -1.15 18.65 -13.13
N ILE A 97 -1.56 17.37 -13.18
CA ILE A 97 -1.65 16.49 -12.00
C ILE A 97 -0.37 15.68 -11.86
N ASP A 98 -0.22 15.07 -10.72
CA ASP A 98 0.91 14.23 -10.37
C ASP A 98 0.83 12.83 -11.00
N ASP A 99 1.98 12.33 -11.48
CA ASP A 99 2.21 10.95 -11.91
C ASP A 99 2.91 10.13 -10.82
N ILE A 100 3.68 10.80 -9.95
CA ILE A 100 4.38 10.21 -8.82
C ILE A 100 4.18 11.13 -7.62
N SER A 101 3.84 10.56 -6.47
CA SER A 101 3.81 11.24 -5.18
C SER A 101 4.61 10.45 -4.16
N ARG A 102 5.51 11.11 -3.43
CA ARG A 102 6.33 10.53 -2.37
C ARG A 102 6.23 11.37 -1.12
N SER A 103 6.07 10.73 0.01
CA SER A 103 5.96 11.44 1.29
C SER A 103 6.63 10.69 2.43
N PHE A 104 7.17 11.48 3.38
CA PHE A 104 7.44 11.04 4.74
C PHE A 104 6.27 11.46 5.62
N VAL A 105 5.83 10.58 6.47
CA VAL A 105 4.68 10.79 7.36
C VAL A 105 5.08 10.57 8.82
N ARG A 106 4.39 11.28 9.72
CA ARG A 106 4.44 11.04 11.15
C ARG A 106 3.04 10.79 11.66
N PHE A 107 2.82 9.65 12.27
CA PHE A 107 1.55 9.30 12.90
C PHE A 107 1.38 10.04 14.24
N LYS A 108 0.13 10.12 14.71
CA LYS A 108 -0.15 10.70 16.05
C LYS A 108 0.54 9.94 17.18
N SER A 109 0.82 8.66 17.01
CA SER A 109 1.59 7.83 17.93
C SER A 109 3.08 8.21 18.02
N GLY A 110 3.58 9.05 17.10
CA GLY A 110 5.00 9.39 16.98
C GLY A 110 5.78 8.52 15.99
N VAL A 111 5.21 7.40 15.55
CA VAL A 111 5.82 6.54 14.52
C VAL A 111 6.04 7.32 13.23
N SER A 112 7.19 7.13 12.57
CA SER A 112 7.47 7.69 11.26
C SER A 112 7.33 6.65 10.16
N GLY A 113 7.09 7.12 8.93
CA GLY A 113 7.00 6.24 7.78
C GLY A 113 7.24 6.95 6.45
N SER A 114 7.28 6.15 5.38
CA SER A 114 7.32 6.64 4.01
C SER A 114 6.19 6.03 3.20
N ILE A 115 5.63 6.84 2.29
CA ILE A 115 4.54 6.44 1.41
C ILE A 115 4.87 6.89 -0.01
N GLU A 116 4.71 5.99 -0.98
CA GLU A 116 4.81 6.29 -2.41
C GLU A 116 3.52 5.88 -3.14
N ALA A 117 3.07 6.74 -4.06
CA ALA A 117 2.08 6.44 -5.08
C ALA A 117 2.69 6.71 -6.46
N ASN A 118 2.62 5.73 -7.38
CA ASN A 118 3.30 5.83 -8.68
C ASN A 118 2.58 5.01 -9.74
N TRP A 119 1.96 5.63 -10.72
CA TRP A 119 1.29 4.92 -11.82
C TRP A 119 2.12 4.80 -13.10
N LEU A 120 3.40 5.20 -13.04
CA LEU A 120 4.38 5.02 -14.10
C LEU A 120 5.42 3.93 -13.79
N ALA A 121 5.18 3.12 -12.76
CA ALA A 121 6.11 2.10 -12.28
C ALA A 121 6.12 0.88 -13.21
N THR A 122 6.75 1.01 -14.37
CA THR A 122 6.79 -0.02 -15.42
C THR A 122 7.13 -1.39 -14.86
N GLY A 123 6.23 -2.36 -15.12
CA GLY A 123 6.34 -3.74 -14.63
C GLY A 123 5.58 -4.03 -13.35
N CYS A 124 5.20 -3.02 -12.57
CA CYS A 124 4.31 -3.19 -11.42
C CYS A 124 2.85 -3.26 -11.87
N LYS A 125 2.14 -4.34 -11.50
CA LYS A 125 0.74 -4.53 -11.92
C LYS A 125 -0.25 -4.15 -10.83
N MET A 126 0.02 -4.50 -9.58
CA MET A 126 -0.80 -4.20 -8.41
C MET A 126 0.09 -4.19 -7.16
N LYS A 127 1.15 -3.41 -7.18
CA LYS A 127 2.09 -3.32 -6.06
C LYS A 127 1.53 -2.41 -4.96
N HIS A 128 0.51 -2.89 -4.24
CA HIS A 128 0.02 -2.27 -3.02
C HIS A 128 0.63 -3.01 -1.83
N ASP A 129 1.82 -2.57 -1.43
CA ASP A 129 2.65 -3.26 -0.45
C ASP A 129 2.81 -2.41 0.81
N PHE A 130 2.94 -3.07 1.96
CA PHE A 130 3.38 -2.41 3.18
C PHE A 130 4.34 -3.27 3.98
N GLU A 131 5.19 -2.59 4.74
CA GLU A 131 6.10 -3.16 5.72
C GLU A 131 5.98 -2.38 7.04
N ILE A 132 5.91 -3.11 8.16
CA ILE A 132 5.87 -2.52 9.50
C ILE A 132 6.94 -3.19 10.33
N TYR A 133 7.78 -2.38 10.94
CA TYR A 133 8.89 -2.82 11.77
C TYR A 133 8.65 -2.38 13.22
N GLY A 134 8.80 -3.32 14.14
CA GLY A 134 8.71 -3.08 15.58
C GLY A 134 9.90 -3.64 16.33
N THR A 135 9.94 -3.40 17.64
CA THR A 135 11.05 -3.80 18.51
C THR A 135 11.14 -5.31 18.75
N LYS A 136 10.07 -6.07 18.47
CA LYS A 136 10.01 -7.53 18.68
C LYS A 136 9.76 -8.32 17.40
N GLY A 137 9.36 -7.65 16.31
CA GLY A 137 9.03 -8.32 15.08
C GLY A 137 8.74 -7.37 13.92
N ALA A 138 8.40 -7.94 12.78
CA ALA A 138 8.04 -7.19 11.57
C ALA A 138 6.98 -7.94 10.77
N ILE A 139 6.20 -7.19 10.00
CA ILE A 139 5.27 -7.74 9.01
C ILE A 139 5.53 -7.15 7.64
N ARG A 140 5.24 -7.94 6.60
CA ARG A 140 5.25 -7.54 5.20
C ARG A 140 4.03 -8.08 4.48
N PHE A 141 3.47 -7.28 3.61
CA PHE A 141 2.33 -7.63 2.77
C PHE A 141 2.56 -7.16 1.34
N SER A 142 2.08 -7.94 0.37
CA SER A 142 1.99 -7.53 -1.03
C SER A 142 0.64 -7.92 -1.62
N GLN A 143 -0.04 -6.98 -2.26
CA GLN A 143 -1.34 -7.20 -2.91
C GLN A 143 -1.24 -8.17 -4.09
N GLU A 144 -0.08 -8.29 -4.73
CA GLU A 144 0.15 -9.29 -5.80
C GLU A 144 0.10 -10.73 -5.25
N ARG A 145 0.16 -10.88 -3.91
CA ARG A 145 -0.05 -12.13 -3.15
C ARG A 145 -1.06 -11.90 -2.03
N LEU A 146 -2.24 -11.44 -2.41
CA LEU A 146 -3.27 -10.87 -1.53
C LEU A 146 -3.71 -11.76 -0.36
N ASN A 147 -3.48 -13.07 -0.44
CA ASN A 147 -3.83 -14.04 0.59
C ASN A 147 -2.63 -14.43 1.49
N GLU A 148 -1.50 -13.72 1.38
CA GLU A 148 -0.29 -14.00 2.14
C GLU A 148 0.13 -12.80 3.00
N LEU A 149 0.49 -13.04 4.26
CA LEU A 149 1.15 -12.10 5.15
C LEU A 149 2.43 -12.74 5.66
N TYR A 150 3.49 -11.96 5.74
CA TYR A 150 4.79 -12.43 6.22
C TYR A 150 5.07 -11.82 7.60
N LEU A 151 5.30 -12.67 8.59
CA LEU A 151 5.58 -12.29 9.98
C LEU A 151 6.99 -12.76 10.37
N PHE A 152 7.80 -11.84 10.88
CA PHE A 152 9.06 -12.13 11.54
C PHE A 152 8.91 -11.90 13.04
N SER A 153 9.50 -12.78 13.86
CA SER A 153 9.54 -12.63 15.31
C SER A 153 10.95 -12.80 15.86
N LEU A 154 11.38 -11.90 16.74
CA LEU A 154 12.65 -12.04 17.48
C LEU A 154 12.61 -13.13 18.54
N SER A 155 11.42 -13.62 18.94
CA SER A 155 11.27 -14.75 19.88
C SER A 155 11.62 -16.11 19.26
N ASP A 156 11.68 -16.21 17.95
CA ASP A 156 12.05 -17.44 17.26
C ASP A 156 13.55 -17.75 17.51
N LYS A 157 13.90 -19.04 17.56
CA LYS A 157 15.29 -19.48 17.73
C LYS A 157 16.13 -18.95 16.59
N LYS A 158 17.34 -18.42 16.88
CA LYS A 158 18.23 -17.74 15.90
C LYS A 158 18.51 -18.55 14.62
N ASN A 159 18.62 -19.88 14.74
CA ASN A 159 18.91 -20.76 13.60
C ASN A 159 17.70 -21.00 12.67
N ILE A 160 16.49 -20.56 13.05
CA ILE A 160 15.26 -20.68 12.26
C ILE A 160 14.55 -19.33 12.11
N GLN A 161 15.17 -18.23 12.54
CA GLN A 161 14.60 -16.89 12.34
C GLN A 161 14.46 -16.57 10.86
N GLY A 162 13.27 -16.10 10.47
CA GLY A 162 12.97 -15.68 9.11
C GLY A 162 11.53 -15.19 9.02
N PHE A 163 11.18 -14.59 7.91
CA PHE A 163 9.79 -14.27 7.64
C PHE A 163 9.02 -15.58 7.38
N ARG A 164 8.10 -15.91 8.28
CA ARG A 164 7.15 -17.01 8.07
C ARG A 164 5.91 -16.51 7.33
N LYS A 165 5.44 -17.29 6.39
CA LYS A 165 4.22 -17.01 5.64
C LYS A 165 2.99 -17.41 6.45
N ILE A 166 2.00 -16.54 6.50
CA ILE A 166 0.64 -16.77 7.00
C ILE A 166 -0.25 -16.73 5.76
N GLU A 167 -1.03 -17.77 5.54
CA GLU A 167 -1.98 -17.87 4.43
C GLU A 167 -3.39 -17.58 4.93
N ALA A 168 -4.15 -16.79 4.17
CA ALA A 168 -5.54 -16.52 4.48
C ALA A 168 -6.41 -17.78 4.34
N GLY A 169 -7.31 -17.95 5.28
CA GLY A 169 -8.24 -19.07 5.29
C GLY A 169 -9.42 -18.82 6.23
N PRO A 170 -10.22 -19.86 6.56
CA PRO A 170 -11.44 -19.72 7.37
C PRO A 170 -11.24 -19.10 8.75
N ALA A 171 -10.01 -19.15 9.29
CA ALA A 171 -9.68 -18.54 10.58
C ALA A 171 -9.49 -17.02 10.51
N ASN A 172 -9.38 -16.45 9.30
CA ASN A 172 -9.10 -15.03 9.10
C ASN A 172 -10.37 -14.28 8.70
N LYS A 173 -10.76 -13.24 9.45
CA LYS A 173 -11.88 -12.37 9.08
C LYS A 173 -11.54 -11.56 7.83
N PRO A 174 -12.50 -11.35 6.91
CA PRO A 174 -13.90 -11.81 6.92
C PRO A 174 -14.12 -13.20 6.27
N TYR A 175 -13.07 -13.94 5.96
CA TYR A 175 -13.14 -15.24 5.27
C TYR A 175 -13.85 -16.32 6.12
N ASP A 176 -13.92 -16.16 7.43
CA ASP A 176 -14.70 -16.98 8.35
C ASP A 176 -16.18 -17.12 7.96
N ARG A 177 -16.70 -16.22 7.12
CA ARG A 177 -18.11 -16.19 6.71
C ARG A 177 -18.40 -16.97 5.44
N PHE A 178 -17.43 -17.21 4.57
CA PHE A 178 -17.69 -17.78 3.24
C PHE A 178 -16.56 -18.69 2.72
N CYS A 179 -15.38 -18.64 3.28
CA CYS A 179 -14.25 -19.48 2.89
C CYS A 179 -14.28 -20.79 3.71
N VAL A 180 -14.50 -21.93 3.05
CA VAL A 180 -14.61 -23.23 3.72
C VAL A 180 -13.24 -23.88 3.95
N ALA A 181 -12.23 -23.51 3.16
CA ALA A 181 -10.86 -23.98 3.28
C ALA A 181 -9.90 -23.01 2.58
N PRO A 182 -8.58 -22.99 2.89
CA PRO A 182 -7.60 -22.22 2.15
C PRO A 182 -7.69 -22.52 0.64
N GLY A 183 -7.70 -21.44 -0.19
CA GLY A 183 -7.88 -21.56 -1.63
C GLY A 183 -9.34 -21.66 -2.13
N HIS A 184 -10.32 -21.56 -1.22
CA HIS A 184 -11.77 -21.57 -1.53
C HIS A 184 -12.39 -20.21 -1.21
N GLN A 185 -11.78 -19.11 -1.70
CA GLN A 185 -12.26 -17.75 -1.54
C GLN A 185 -13.27 -17.36 -2.61
#